data_c223d0d0c853cd7620dcecc3c0ec424f
#
_entry.id   c223d0d0c853cd7620dcecc3c0ec424f
#
_cell.length_a   1.000
_cell.length_b   1.000
_cell.length_c   1.000
_cell.angle_alpha   90.00
_cell.angle_beta   90.00
_cell.angle_gamma   90.00
#
_symmetry.space_group_name_H-M   'P 1'
#
loop_
_entity.id
_entity.type
_entity.pdbx_description
1 polymer ?
#
loop_
_entity_poly.entity_id
_entity_poly.type
_entity_poly.pdbx_seq_one_letter_code
_entity_poly.pdbx_strand_id
1 'polypeptide(L)'
;MPYNSKTKNDMLELGNFIPDFTAPDQDGNIVSSAELLGKKTVVYFYPKANTPGCTAEACSLRDNYDRFLAAGYNVVGISRDSVKAQKNFSDKNALPFPLLSDPDASIIKAFGAWGEKKLYGKTYEGILRKTFIFNEKGELVEIIDKVDTKNHASQIL
;
A
#
# COMPACT_ATOMS: atom_id res chain seq x y z
N MET A 1 18.14 -7.23 -15.74
CA MET A 1 17.79 -7.81 -15.31
C MET A 1 17.43 -8.13 -14.99
N PRO A 2 18.11 -8.23 -14.85
CA PRO A 2 17.30 -9.13 -15.03
C PRO A 2 16.38 -9.25 -14.01
N TYR A 3 15.41 -9.63 -14.38
CA TYR A 3 14.33 -9.88 -13.52
C TYR A 3 14.69 -10.85 -12.44
N ASN A 4 14.44 -10.48 -11.25
CA ASN A 4 14.61 -11.40 -10.18
C ASN A 4 13.41 -12.26 -10.05
N SER A 5 13.61 -13.51 -10.28
CA SER A 5 12.58 -14.50 -10.14
C SER A 5 12.36 -14.77 -8.64
N LYS A 6 11.43 -14.07 -8.04
CA LYS A 6 11.08 -14.37 -6.65
C LYS A 6 10.14 -15.56 -6.61
N THR A 7 10.38 -16.46 -5.67
CA THR A 7 9.42 -17.52 -5.39
C THR A 7 8.25 -16.92 -4.61
N LYS A 8 7.15 -17.65 -4.51
CA LYS A 8 6.00 -17.17 -3.75
C LYS A 8 6.28 -17.00 -2.26
N ASN A 9 7.38 -17.56 -1.75
CA ASN A 9 7.77 -17.45 -0.36
C ASN A 9 8.78 -16.34 -0.10
N ASP A 10 9.25 -15.71 -1.16
CA ASP A 10 10.25 -14.66 -1.01
C ASP A 10 9.58 -13.39 -0.50
N MET A 11 10.22 -12.77 0.48
CA MET A 11 9.79 -11.49 0.98
C MET A 11 10.52 -10.40 0.23
N LEU A 12 9.89 -9.23 0.07
CA LEU A 12 10.55 -8.06 -0.45
C LEU A 12 11.55 -7.57 0.60
N GLU A 13 12.78 -7.27 0.17
CA GLU A 13 13.85 -6.88 1.07
C GLU A 13 14.35 -5.48 0.76
N LEU A 14 14.97 -4.84 1.76
CA LEU A 14 15.60 -3.53 1.57
C LEU A 14 16.58 -3.58 0.40
N GLY A 15 16.52 -2.56 -0.46
CA GLY A 15 17.33 -2.48 -1.67
C GLY A 15 16.67 -3.09 -2.89
N ASN A 16 15.62 -3.89 -2.73
CA ASN A 16 14.90 -4.43 -3.88
C ASN A 16 14.17 -3.32 -4.63
N PHE A 17 14.04 -3.51 -5.93
CA PHE A 17 13.30 -2.57 -6.77
C PHE A 17 11.79 -2.79 -6.60
N ILE A 18 11.01 -1.72 -6.76
CA ILE A 18 9.55 -1.79 -6.67
C ILE A 18 9.02 -2.82 -7.69
N PRO A 19 8.19 -3.77 -7.27
CA PRO A 19 7.59 -4.73 -8.20
C PRO A 19 6.78 -4.04 -9.29
N ASP A 20 6.84 -4.57 -10.51
CA ASP A 20 6.04 -4.05 -11.62
C ASP A 20 4.58 -4.38 -11.38
N PHE A 21 3.72 -3.37 -11.54
CA PHE A 21 2.29 -3.60 -11.47
C PHE A 21 1.52 -2.52 -12.22
N THR A 22 0.27 -2.86 -12.56
CA THR A 22 -0.74 -1.91 -12.99
C THR A 22 -2.03 -2.29 -12.29
N ALA A 23 -2.81 -1.29 -11.88
CA ALA A 23 -4.09 -1.53 -11.23
C ALA A 23 -4.97 -0.29 -11.35
N PRO A 24 -6.30 -0.47 -11.37
CA PRO A 24 -7.20 0.68 -11.40
C PRO A 24 -7.29 1.32 -10.02
N ASP A 25 -7.37 2.65 -10.02
CA ASP A 25 -7.64 3.39 -8.80
C ASP A 25 -9.16 3.51 -8.57
N GLN A 26 -9.57 4.31 -7.59
CA GLN A 26 -10.98 4.50 -7.23
C GLN A 26 -11.81 5.17 -8.33
N ASP A 27 -11.17 5.83 -9.28
CA ASP A 27 -11.84 6.47 -10.41
C ASP A 27 -11.76 5.63 -11.69
N GLY A 28 -11.20 4.43 -11.59
CA GLY A 28 -11.04 3.53 -12.73
C GLY A 28 -9.82 3.84 -13.60
N ASN A 29 -9.02 4.82 -13.23
CA ASN A 29 -7.80 5.15 -13.98
C ASN A 29 -6.70 4.15 -13.62
N ILE A 30 -5.96 3.70 -14.65
CA ILE A 30 -4.88 2.74 -14.43
C ILE A 30 -3.65 3.44 -13.90
N VAL A 31 -3.15 2.95 -12.77
CA VAL A 31 -1.89 3.43 -12.17
C VAL A 31 -0.86 2.33 -12.34
N SER A 32 0.33 2.70 -12.82
CA SER A 32 1.43 1.76 -12.96
C SER A 32 2.56 2.11 -12.01
N SER A 33 3.34 1.08 -11.64
CA SER A 33 4.52 1.29 -10.80
C SER A 33 5.53 2.21 -11.47
N ALA A 34 5.61 2.19 -12.80
CA ALA A 34 6.52 3.05 -13.55
C ALA A 34 6.22 4.54 -13.34
N GLU A 35 4.95 4.90 -13.15
CA GLU A 35 4.55 6.30 -12.91
C GLU A 35 5.02 6.82 -11.57
N LEU A 36 5.34 5.93 -10.65
CA LEU A 36 5.74 6.31 -9.29
C LEU A 36 7.24 6.61 -9.18
N LEU A 37 8.02 6.24 -10.19
CA LEU A 37 9.46 6.51 -10.19
C LEU A 37 9.72 8.02 -10.31
N GLY A 38 10.82 8.46 -9.74
CA GLY A 38 11.20 9.87 -9.74
C GLY A 38 10.81 10.62 -8.48
N LYS A 39 9.99 10.01 -7.63
CA LYS A 39 9.61 10.53 -6.32
C LYS A 39 9.71 9.41 -5.30
N LYS A 40 9.89 9.78 -4.03
CA LYS A 40 9.74 8.83 -2.94
C LYS A 40 8.31 8.33 -2.96
N THR A 41 8.09 7.05 -2.66
CA THR A 41 6.75 6.46 -2.73
C THR A 41 6.45 5.68 -1.47
N VAL A 42 5.29 5.95 -0.89
CA VAL A 42 4.71 5.17 0.20
C VAL A 42 3.66 4.27 -0.41
N VAL A 43 3.84 2.96 -0.31
CA VAL A 43 2.83 1.97 -0.72
C VAL A 43 2.36 1.27 0.54
N TYR A 44 1.09 1.44 0.91
CA TYR A 44 0.58 0.80 2.10
C TYR A 44 -0.55 -0.17 1.76
N PHE A 45 -0.54 -1.30 2.45
CA PHE A 45 -1.52 -2.37 2.26
C PHE A 45 -2.45 -2.42 3.46
N TYR A 46 -3.74 -2.50 3.20
CA TYR A 46 -4.74 -2.54 4.26
C TYR A 46 -5.77 -3.63 3.97
N PRO A 47 -6.27 -4.31 5.03
CA PRO A 47 -7.13 -5.48 4.83
C PRO A 47 -8.47 -5.20 4.17
N LYS A 48 -9.14 -4.09 4.53
CA LYS A 48 -10.47 -3.85 4.00
C LYS A 48 -10.91 -2.40 4.19
N ALA A 49 -11.42 -1.79 3.11
CA ALA A 49 -11.96 -0.44 3.15
C ALA A 49 -13.12 -0.34 4.16
N ASN A 50 -13.28 0.83 4.75
CA ASN A 50 -14.36 1.17 5.68
C ASN A 50 -14.35 0.40 7.00
N THR A 51 -13.24 -0.26 7.35
CA THR A 51 -13.06 -0.83 8.70
C THR A 51 -12.38 0.22 9.59
N PRO A 52 -12.56 0.14 10.93
CA PRO A 52 -12.02 1.19 11.82
C PRO A 52 -10.52 1.42 11.71
N GLY A 53 -9.72 0.36 11.70
CA GLY A 53 -8.27 0.50 11.60
C GLY A 53 -7.81 1.07 10.27
N CYS A 54 -8.41 0.59 9.18
CA CYS A 54 -8.06 1.08 7.84
C CYS A 54 -8.49 2.53 7.64
N THR A 55 -9.63 2.91 8.21
CA THR A 55 -10.10 4.29 8.18
C THR A 55 -9.16 5.20 8.97
N ALA A 56 -8.76 4.79 10.17
CA ALA A 56 -7.83 5.57 11.00
C ALA A 56 -6.49 5.77 10.28
N GLU A 57 -5.96 4.72 9.66
CA GLU A 57 -4.71 4.78 8.92
C GLU A 57 -4.80 5.75 7.74
N ALA A 58 -5.86 5.61 6.93
CA ALA A 58 -6.08 6.48 5.78
C ALA A 58 -6.24 7.94 6.21
N CYS A 59 -6.97 8.19 7.28
CA CYS A 59 -7.18 9.55 7.78
C CYS A 59 -5.89 10.16 8.33
N SER A 60 -5.03 9.37 8.97
CA SER A 60 -3.73 9.85 9.41
C SER A 60 -2.89 10.34 8.22
N LEU A 61 -2.88 9.57 7.13
CA LEU A 61 -2.15 9.95 5.92
C LEU A 61 -2.80 11.16 5.24
N ARG A 62 -4.13 11.18 5.19
CA ARG A 62 -4.87 12.32 4.63
C ARG A 62 -4.56 13.63 5.35
N ASP A 63 -4.61 13.60 6.68
CA ASP A 63 -4.43 14.79 7.50
C ASP A 63 -3.01 15.37 7.37
N ASN A 64 -2.06 14.56 6.93
CA ASN A 64 -0.66 14.96 6.75
C ASN A 64 -0.24 14.96 5.28
N TYR A 65 -1.19 14.89 4.35
CA TYR A 65 -0.87 14.74 2.94
C TYR A 65 -0.03 15.89 2.39
N ASP A 66 -0.32 17.14 2.84
CA ASP A 66 0.46 18.30 2.41
C ASP A 66 1.94 18.14 2.81
N ARG A 67 2.20 17.56 3.97
CA ARG A 67 3.56 17.29 4.43
C ARG A 67 4.24 16.22 3.57
N PHE A 68 3.48 15.20 3.16
CA PHE A 68 4.01 14.19 2.24
C PHE A 68 4.37 14.81 0.90
N LEU A 69 3.49 15.63 0.35
CA LEU A 69 3.77 16.30 -0.93
C LEU A 69 4.97 17.23 -0.82
N ALA A 70 5.06 17.99 0.26
CA ALA A 70 6.18 18.90 0.48
C ALA A 70 7.51 18.14 0.61
N ALA A 71 7.47 16.93 1.15
CA ALA A 71 8.66 16.08 1.28
C ALA A 71 8.96 15.24 0.03
N GLY A 72 8.17 15.39 -1.03
CA GLY A 72 8.40 14.73 -2.31
C GLY A 72 7.88 13.29 -2.40
N TYR A 73 6.84 12.95 -1.65
CA TYR A 73 6.28 11.60 -1.64
C TYR A 73 5.05 11.46 -2.53
N ASN A 74 4.95 10.31 -3.18
CA ASN A 74 3.68 9.75 -3.64
C ASN A 74 3.14 8.87 -2.50
N VAL A 75 1.81 8.83 -2.35
CA VAL A 75 1.15 7.93 -1.40
C VAL A 75 0.13 7.08 -2.17
N VAL A 76 0.20 5.76 -2.01
CA VAL A 76 -0.69 4.83 -2.70
C VAL A 76 -1.15 3.77 -1.71
N GLY A 77 -2.47 3.56 -1.63
CA GLY A 77 -3.03 2.48 -0.81
C GLY A 77 -3.48 1.34 -1.71
N ILE A 78 -3.35 0.10 -1.24
CA ILE A 78 -3.74 -1.09 -2.01
C ILE A 78 -4.50 -2.07 -1.11
N SER A 79 -5.62 -2.57 -1.60
CA SER A 79 -6.38 -3.64 -0.97
C SER A 79 -7.05 -4.51 -2.02
N ARG A 80 -7.77 -5.54 -1.57
CA ARG A 80 -8.54 -6.40 -2.48
C ARG A 80 -9.94 -5.85 -2.79
N ASP A 81 -10.28 -4.70 -2.22
CA ASP A 81 -11.58 -4.09 -2.44
C ASP A 81 -11.77 -3.73 -3.91
N SER A 82 -13.02 -3.78 -4.38
CA SER A 82 -13.35 -3.39 -5.74
C SER A 82 -13.14 -1.90 -5.96
N VAL A 83 -13.08 -1.49 -7.22
CA VAL A 83 -12.99 -0.06 -7.58
C VAL A 83 -14.14 0.70 -6.92
N LYS A 84 -15.35 0.14 -6.95
CA LYS A 84 -16.53 0.78 -6.35
C LYS A 84 -16.35 0.96 -4.84
N ALA A 85 -15.86 -0.07 -4.14
CA ALA A 85 -15.65 0.01 -2.69
C ALA A 85 -14.54 1.01 -2.35
N GLN A 86 -13.48 1.07 -3.15
CA GLN A 86 -12.42 2.06 -3.00
C GLN A 86 -12.96 3.48 -3.20
N LYS A 87 -13.84 3.66 -4.18
CA LYS A 87 -14.47 4.95 -4.45
C LYS A 87 -15.30 5.41 -3.26
N ASN A 88 -16.12 4.51 -2.71
CA ASN A 88 -16.94 4.83 -1.54
C ASN A 88 -16.07 5.22 -0.35
N PHE A 89 -15.00 4.48 -0.12
CA PHE A 89 -14.08 4.73 0.98
C PHE A 89 -13.38 6.08 0.80
N SER A 90 -12.89 6.35 -0.40
CA SER A 90 -12.22 7.61 -0.73
C SER A 90 -13.16 8.80 -0.58
N ASP A 91 -14.38 8.71 -1.10
CA ASP A 91 -15.35 9.80 -1.02
C ASP A 91 -15.78 10.07 0.41
N LYS A 92 -16.05 9.01 1.17
CA LYS A 92 -16.51 9.13 2.55
C LYS A 92 -15.49 9.83 3.44
N ASN A 93 -14.21 9.60 3.17
CA ASN A 93 -13.13 10.12 4.01
C ASN A 93 -12.32 11.22 3.33
N ALA A 94 -12.72 11.67 2.14
CA ALA A 94 -12.03 12.72 1.38
C ALA A 94 -10.53 12.40 1.22
N LEU A 95 -10.21 11.19 0.78
CA LEU A 95 -8.83 10.75 0.63
C LEU A 95 -8.22 11.33 -0.65
N PRO A 96 -7.10 12.05 -0.56
CA PRO A 96 -6.53 12.75 -1.72
C PRO A 96 -5.55 11.93 -2.55
N PHE A 97 -5.34 10.66 -2.21
CA PHE A 97 -4.37 9.79 -2.88
C PHE A 97 -5.05 8.58 -3.51
N PRO A 98 -4.38 7.92 -4.47
CA PRO A 98 -4.96 6.76 -5.14
C PRO A 98 -5.11 5.57 -4.20
N LEU A 99 -6.24 4.88 -4.35
CA LEU A 99 -6.50 3.59 -3.70
C LEU A 99 -6.65 2.57 -4.82
N LEU A 100 -5.74 1.61 -4.89
CA LEU A 100 -5.71 0.64 -5.98
C LEU A 100 -6.47 -0.62 -5.62
N SER A 101 -7.17 -1.16 -6.59
CA SER A 101 -7.94 -2.40 -6.45
C SER A 101 -7.10 -3.57 -6.97
N ASP A 102 -6.87 -4.56 -6.10
CA ASP A 102 -6.08 -5.76 -6.41
C ASP A 102 -6.87 -7.01 -6.00
N PRO A 103 -7.99 -7.31 -6.68
CA PRO A 103 -8.93 -8.33 -6.20
C PRO A 103 -8.36 -9.74 -6.15
N ASP A 104 -7.41 -10.09 -7.00
CA ASP A 104 -6.76 -11.41 -6.98
C ASP A 104 -5.50 -11.47 -6.10
N ALA A 105 -5.19 -10.36 -5.42
CA ALA A 105 -4.04 -10.23 -4.53
C ALA A 105 -2.68 -10.43 -5.21
N SER A 106 -2.59 -10.31 -6.54
CA SER A 106 -1.32 -10.51 -7.25
C SER A 106 -0.28 -9.47 -6.85
N ILE A 107 -0.67 -8.21 -6.74
CA ILE A 107 0.23 -7.13 -6.32
C ILE A 107 0.58 -7.30 -4.85
N ILE A 108 -0.41 -7.58 -4.02
CA ILE A 108 -0.24 -7.79 -2.59
C ILE A 108 0.80 -8.88 -2.33
N LYS A 109 0.70 -9.99 -3.07
CA LYS A 109 1.64 -11.10 -2.95
C LYS A 109 3.03 -10.74 -3.47
N ALA A 110 3.11 -9.97 -4.55
CA ALA A 110 4.39 -9.54 -5.12
C ALA A 110 5.19 -8.70 -4.12
N PHE A 111 4.50 -7.92 -3.29
CA PHE A 111 5.16 -7.13 -2.23
C PHE A 111 5.44 -7.94 -0.96
N GLY A 112 4.91 -9.15 -0.86
CA GLY A 112 5.04 -9.93 0.38
C GLY A 112 4.09 -9.48 1.47
N ALA A 113 3.01 -8.82 1.12
CA ALA A 113 2.01 -8.33 2.07
C ALA A 113 0.82 -9.31 2.23
N TRP A 114 1.06 -10.57 1.92
CA TRP A 114 0.08 -11.64 2.07
C TRP A 114 0.67 -12.72 2.95
N GLY A 115 -0.09 -13.18 3.92
CA GLY A 115 0.42 -14.22 4.79
C GLY A 115 -0.59 -14.71 5.80
N GLU A 116 -0.09 -15.50 6.73
CA GLU A 116 -0.91 -16.13 7.75
C GLU A 116 -1.33 -15.12 8.80
N LYS A 117 -2.62 -15.15 9.13
CA LYS A 117 -3.21 -14.31 10.19
C LYS A 117 -3.96 -15.23 11.16
N LYS A 118 -4.03 -14.80 12.42
CA LYS A 118 -4.78 -15.53 13.45
C LYS A 118 -5.92 -14.67 13.97
N LEU A 119 -7.10 -15.29 14.11
CA LEU A 119 -8.27 -14.63 14.67
C LEU A 119 -9.07 -15.67 15.45
N TYR A 120 -9.25 -15.42 16.75
CA TYR A 120 -9.99 -16.31 17.64
C TYR A 120 -9.48 -17.76 17.59
N GLY A 121 -8.15 -17.93 17.58
CA GLY A 121 -7.54 -19.25 17.56
C GLY A 121 -7.52 -19.94 16.20
N LYS A 122 -8.13 -19.34 15.20
CA LYS A 122 -8.12 -19.86 13.83
C LYS A 122 -7.07 -19.17 13.00
N THR A 123 -6.48 -19.94 12.08
CA THR A 123 -5.46 -19.43 11.16
C THR A 123 -6.07 -19.32 9.77
N TYR A 124 -5.80 -18.21 9.08
CA TYR A 124 -6.22 -18.03 7.69
C TYR A 124 -5.19 -17.15 6.98
N GLU A 125 -5.22 -17.15 5.66
CA GLU A 125 -4.35 -16.29 4.87
C GLU A 125 -5.09 -15.02 4.46
N GLY A 126 -4.38 -13.91 4.47
CA GLY A 126 -4.95 -12.63 4.08
C GLY A 126 -3.91 -11.55 3.99
N ILE A 127 -4.39 -10.32 3.78
CA ILE A 127 -3.52 -9.15 3.64
C ILE A 127 -2.91 -8.83 5.00
N LEU A 128 -1.58 -8.67 5.00
CA LEU A 128 -0.84 -8.19 6.16
C LEU A 128 -0.77 -6.66 6.05
N ARG A 129 -1.08 -5.96 7.15
CA ARG A 129 -0.97 -4.51 7.18
C ARG A 129 0.50 -4.13 7.21
N LYS A 130 1.01 -3.69 6.08
CA LYS A 130 2.41 -3.32 5.92
C LYS A 130 2.51 -2.06 5.07
N THR A 131 3.55 -1.29 5.31
CA THR A 131 3.86 -0.14 4.50
C THR A 131 5.30 -0.25 4.00
N PHE A 132 5.47 0.03 2.72
CA PHE A 132 6.77 -0.03 2.05
C PHE A 132 7.11 1.36 1.54
N ILE A 133 8.34 1.81 1.79
CA ILE A 133 8.80 3.13 1.35
C ILE A 133 9.94 2.95 0.38
N PHE A 134 9.80 3.56 -0.81
CA PHE A 134 10.77 3.50 -1.88
C PHE A 134 11.38 4.89 -2.11
N ASN A 135 12.65 4.91 -2.51
CA ASN A 135 13.30 6.17 -2.88
C ASN A 135 12.94 6.55 -4.32
N GLU A 136 13.50 7.65 -4.80
CA GLU A 136 13.21 8.18 -6.13
C GLU A 136 13.64 7.22 -7.26
N LYS A 137 14.57 6.33 -6.98
CA LYS A 137 15.04 5.33 -7.94
C LYS A 137 14.18 4.07 -7.95
N GLY A 138 13.22 3.97 -7.04
CA GLY A 138 12.37 2.79 -6.91
C GLY A 138 12.97 1.70 -6.03
N GLU A 139 13.98 2.02 -5.24
CA GLU A 139 14.60 1.06 -4.33
C GLU A 139 13.92 1.11 -2.96
N LEU A 140 13.64 -0.04 -2.38
CA LEU A 140 12.99 -0.15 -1.08
C LEU A 140 13.96 0.28 0.02
N VAL A 141 13.58 1.29 0.79
CA VAL A 141 14.42 1.84 1.85
C VAL A 141 13.87 1.60 3.24
N GLU A 142 12.57 1.27 3.37
CA GLU A 142 11.99 1.01 4.68
C GLU A 142 10.76 0.13 4.55
N ILE A 143 10.57 -0.78 5.53
CA ILE A 143 9.37 -1.60 5.67
C ILE A 143 8.82 -1.36 7.07
N ILE A 144 7.55 -0.99 7.16
CA ILE A 144 6.87 -0.83 8.45
C ILE A 144 5.92 -2.00 8.62
N ASP A 145 6.27 -2.93 9.50
CA ASP A 145 5.48 -4.12 9.80
C ASP A 145 4.46 -3.88 10.92
N LYS A 146 4.82 -3.02 11.86
CA LYS A 146 3.96 -2.70 13.00
C LYS A 146 3.37 -1.32 12.79
N VAL A 147 2.29 -1.29 12.04
CA VAL A 147 1.62 -0.04 11.68
C VAL A 147 0.80 0.46 12.86
N ASP A 148 1.07 1.70 13.27
CA ASP A 148 0.23 2.42 14.23
C ASP A 148 -0.84 3.16 13.41
N THR A 149 -2.04 2.61 13.34
CA THR A 149 -3.07 3.12 12.43
C THR A 149 -3.46 4.57 12.72
N LYS A 150 -3.40 5.00 13.98
CA LYS A 150 -3.79 6.36 14.36
C LYS A 150 -2.70 7.38 14.10
N ASN A 151 -1.43 6.94 14.05
CA ASN A 151 -0.29 7.84 13.92
C ASN A 151 0.64 7.41 12.78
N HIS A 152 0.08 6.81 11.73
CA HIS A 152 0.88 6.23 10.67
C HIS A 152 1.74 7.25 9.94
N ALA A 153 1.22 8.46 9.72
CA ALA A 153 2.00 9.52 9.08
C ALA A 153 3.27 9.82 9.87
N SER A 154 3.20 9.82 11.21
CA SER A 154 4.36 10.07 12.06
C SER A 154 5.41 8.96 11.98
N GLN A 155 5.00 7.75 11.64
CA GLN A 155 5.95 6.64 11.45
C GLN A 155 6.78 6.83 10.17
N ILE A 156 6.26 7.56 9.21
CA ILE A 156 6.88 7.73 7.88
C ILE A 156 7.65 9.05 7.79
N LEU A 157 7.06 10.12 8.29
CA LEU A 157 7.62 11.48 8.16
C LEU A 157 8.73 11.80 9.17
#